data_667e65665821bd54d9e1ae31f4372fcc
#
_entry.id   667e65665821bd54d9e1ae31f4372fcc
#
_cell.length_a   1.000
_cell.length_b   1.000
_cell.length_c   1.000
_cell.angle_alpha   90.00
_cell.angle_beta   90.00
_cell.angle_gamma   90.00
#
_symmetry.space_group_name_H-M   'P 1'
#
loop_
_entity.id
_entity.type
_entity.pdbx_description
1 polymer ?
#
loop_
_entity_poly.entity_id
_entity_poly.type
_entity_poly.pdbx_seq_one_letter_code
_entity_poly.pdbx_strand_id
1 'polypeptide(L)'
;LVSLLTGPERNICVVGDDDQSIYRFRGATIENILNFEKCYPGAKTIRLEQNYRSTSNILNAANCVIQHNTERKGKTLWTKNGEGDKVQVYTAENEQDEAMHIADVIGQHLKEGGHLADHAVLYRMNAQSAPIESYFTRAGIPHKIVGGQRFNDRKEVKDIHSYMSIVANPRDDVRLRRIINEPARKIGATTVELIADLAGQEGVGMLDIISHADQYAKLSRAVMPLLKFWQIYQRLQDSLETRTLDEF
;
A
#
# COMPACT_ATOMS: atom_id res chain seq x y z
N LEU A 1 -5.89 -23.29 -20.47
CA LEU A 1 -7.01 -23.76 -19.65
C LEU A 1 -8.35 -23.53 -20.36
N VAL A 2 -8.66 -22.29 -20.76
CA VAL A 2 -9.91 -21.92 -21.43
C VAL A 2 -10.11 -22.73 -22.72
N SER A 3 -9.04 -22.87 -23.54
CA SER A 3 -9.07 -23.67 -24.79
C SER A 3 -9.45 -25.14 -24.57
N LEU A 4 -9.08 -25.70 -23.41
CA LEU A 4 -9.41 -27.10 -23.07
C LEU A 4 -10.87 -27.26 -22.63
N LEU A 5 -11.48 -26.18 -22.16
CA LEU A 5 -12.87 -26.17 -21.68
C LEU A 5 -13.89 -25.87 -22.79
N THR A 6 -13.48 -25.24 -23.88
CA THR A 6 -14.40 -24.77 -24.94
C THR A 6 -14.85 -25.83 -25.94
N GLY A 7 -14.37 -27.06 -25.86
CA GLY A 7 -14.77 -28.13 -26.77
C GLY A 7 -14.47 -27.88 -28.27
N PRO A 8 -14.91 -28.76 -29.17
CA PRO A 8 -14.61 -28.67 -30.61
C PRO A 8 -15.32 -27.49 -31.31
N GLU A 9 -16.46 -27.04 -30.82
CA GLU A 9 -17.22 -25.91 -31.40
C GLU A 9 -16.61 -24.53 -31.10
N ARG A 10 -15.66 -24.47 -30.14
CA ARG A 10 -14.93 -23.26 -29.77
C ARG A 10 -15.83 -22.04 -29.51
N ASN A 11 -16.99 -22.27 -28.90
CA ASN A 11 -17.88 -21.18 -28.52
C ASN A 11 -17.28 -20.43 -27.31
N ILE A 12 -16.51 -19.39 -27.61
CA ILE A 12 -15.75 -18.61 -26.63
C ILE A 12 -15.88 -17.11 -26.92
N CYS A 13 -16.17 -16.33 -25.89
CA CYS A 13 -16.10 -14.88 -25.92
C CYS A 13 -15.16 -14.40 -24.83
N VAL A 14 -14.20 -13.56 -25.20
CA VAL A 14 -13.29 -12.91 -24.25
C VAL A 14 -13.49 -11.40 -24.31
N VAL A 15 -13.45 -10.76 -23.15
CA VAL A 15 -13.54 -9.31 -23.01
C VAL A 15 -12.31 -8.82 -22.28
N GLY A 16 -11.73 -7.75 -22.77
CA GLY A 16 -10.57 -7.15 -22.15
C GLY A 16 -10.32 -5.74 -22.64
N ASP A 17 -9.44 -5.04 -21.96
CA ASP A 17 -9.02 -3.69 -22.33
C ASP A 17 -7.50 -3.62 -22.30
N ASP A 18 -6.91 -3.57 -23.49
CA ASP A 18 -5.47 -3.52 -23.70
C ASP A 18 -4.87 -2.20 -23.16
N ASP A 19 -5.61 -1.11 -23.21
CA ASP A 19 -5.15 0.19 -22.71
C ASP A 19 -5.11 0.26 -21.17
N GLN A 20 -5.86 -0.62 -20.48
CA GLN A 20 -5.87 -0.71 -19.02
C GLN A 20 -4.95 -1.80 -18.46
N SER A 21 -4.15 -2.44 -19.28
CA SER A 21 -3.19 -3.48 -18.86
C SER A 21 -1.93 -2.86 -18.24
N ILE A 22 -2.08 -2.27 -17.06
CA ILE A 22 -1.02 -1.53 -16.35
C ILE A 22 -0.21 -2.34 -15.33
N TYR A 23 -0.48 -3.67 -15.21
CA TYR A 23 0.20 -4.54 -14.23
C TYR A 23 1.31 -5.41 -14.83
N ARG A 24 1.86 -5.05 -15.98
CA ARG A 24 2.97 -5.80 -16.62
C ARG A 24 4.16 -5.98 -15.68
N PHE A 25 4.47 -4.99 -14.88
CA PHE A 25 5.54 -5.04 -13.88
C PHE A 25 5.29 -6.04 -12.73
N ARG A 26 4.06 -6.58 -12.63
CA ARG A 26 3.68 -7.66 -11.69
C ARG A 26 3.49 -9.00 -12.41
N GLY A 27 3.99 -9.17 -13.61
CA GLY A 27 3.89 -10.41 -14.39
C GLY A 27 2.56 -10.59 -15.13
N ALA A 28 1.69 -9.58 -15.20
CA ALA A 28 0.53 -9.64 -16.07
C ALA A 28 0.95 -9.54 -17.54
N THR A 29 0.37 -10.38 -18.41
CA THR A 29 0.61 -10.35 -19.85
C THR A 29 -0.65 -9.93 -20.60
N ILE A 30 -0.48 -9.00 -21.52
CA ILE A 30 -1.50 -8.56 -22.48
C ILE A 30 -1.58 -9.46 -23.70
N GLU A 31 -0.56 -10.29 -23.92
CA GLU A 31 -0.42 -11.14 -25.10
C GLU A 31 -1.63 -12.06 -25.31
N ASN A 32 -2.29 -12.48 -24.23
CA ASN A 32 -3.49 -13.30 -24.30
C ASN A 32 -4.61 -12.63 -25.10
N ILE A 33 -4.75 -11.30 -25.01
CA ILE A 33 -5.75 -10.51 -25.74
C ILE A 33 -5.22 -10.18 -27.14
N LEU A 34 -3.96 -9.77 -27.26
CA LEU A 34 -3.36 -9.37 -28.52
C LEU A 34 -3.26 -10.55 -29.50
N ASN A 35 -2.93 -11.73 -29.00
CA ASN A 35 -2.77 -12.95 -29.79
C ASN A 35 -4.03 -13.81 -29.91
N PHE A 36 -5.16 -13.36 -29.38
CA PHE A 36 -6.39 -14.14 -29.36
C PHE A 36 -6.82 -14.59 -30.77
N GLU A 37 -6.78 -13.69 -31.76
CA GLU A 37 -7.12 -14.00 -33.16
C GLU A 37 -6.18 -15.01 -33.81
N LYS A 38 -4.91 -15.03 -33.37
CA LYS A 38 -3.93 -16.05 -33.81
C LYS A 38 -4.25 -17.44 -33.26
N CYS A 39 -4.70 -17.47 -32.00
CA CYS A 39 -5.07 -18.72 -31.31
C CYS A 39 -6.43 -19.26 -31.81
N TYR A 40 -7.31 -18.36 -32.22
CA TYR A 40 -8.68 -18.67 -32.68
C TYR A 40 -8.91 -18.03 -34.06
N PRO A 41 -8.43 -18.66 -35.15
CA PRO A 41 -8.66 -18.18 -36.52
C PRO A 41 -10.16 -18.06 -36.79
N GLY A 42 -10.60 -16.91 -37.31
CA GLY A 42 -12.00 -16.61 -37.56
C GLY A 42 -12.73 -15.95 -36.38
N ALA A 43 -12.05 -15.69 -35.27
CA ALA A 43 -12.64 -14.90 -34.20
C ALA A 43 -12.99 -13.49 -34.67
N LYS A 44 -14.18 -13.01 -34.29
CA LYS A 44 -14.64 -11.65 -34.59
C LYS A 44 -14.25 -10.72 -33.47
N THR A 45 -13.42 -9.73 -33.76
CA THR A 45 -13.08 -8.67 -32.80
C THR A 45 -14.06 -7.48 -32.94
N ILE A 46 -14.68 -7.11 -31.84
CA ILE A 46 -15.55 -5.94 -31.73
C ILE A 46 -14.88 -4.94 -30.79
N ARG A 47 -14.69 -3.70 -31.25
CA ARG A 47 -14.13 -2.62 -30.44
C ARG A 47 -15.24 -1.78 -29.85
N LEU A 48 -15.19 -1.58 -28.52
CA LEU A 48 -16.10 -0.73 -27.80
C LEU A 48 -15.43 0.63 -27.61
N GLU A 49 -15.68 1.57 -28.53
CA GLU A 49 -14.99 2.87 -28.56
C GLU A 49 -15.85 3.99 -27.97
N GLN A 50 -17.17 3.83 -27.89
CA GLN A 50 -18.03 4.81 -27.28
C GLN A 50 -17.93 4.74 -25.76
N ASN A 51 -17.56 5.87 -25.14
CA ASN A 51 -17.53 6.06 -23.70
C ASN A 51 -18.78 6.82 -23.25
N TYR A 52 -19.40 6.36 -22.18
CA TYR A 52 -20.64 6.92 -21.62
C TYR A 52 -20.41 7.62 -20.28
N ARG A 53 -19.19 7.59 -19.75
CA ARG A 53 -18.84 8.15 -18.44
C ARG A 53 -18.31 9.56 -18.53
N SER A 54 -17.33 9.79 -19.39
CA SER A 54 -16.51 10.99 -19.42
C SER A 54 -16.94 11.96 -20.53
N THR A 55 -16.60 13.24 -20.34
CA THR A 55 -16.71 14.27 -21.37
C THR A 55 -15.55 14.19 -22.37
N SER A 56 -15.66 14.88 -23.51
CA SER A 56 -14.67 14.77 -24.57
C SER A 56 -13.30 15.35 -24.20
N ASN A 57 -13.23 16.39 -23.36
CA ASN A 57 -11.97 16.93 -22.90
C ASN A 57 -11.16 15.90 -22.09
N ILE A 58 -11.81 15.12 -21.22
CA ILE A 58 -11.17 14.05 -20.47
C ILE A 58 -10.70 12.92 -21.41
N LEU A 59 -11.55 12.52 -22.36
CA LEU A 59 -11.19 11.46 -23.31
C LEU A 59 -10.06 11.87 -24.25
N ASN A 60 -10.04 13.11 -24.69
CA ASN A 60 -8.97 13.63 -25.54
C ASN A 60 -7.61 13.58 -24.79
N ALA A 61 -7.58 14.01 -23.52
CA ALA A 61 -6.39 13.90 -22.70
C ALA A 61 -5.95 12.43 -22.50
N ALA A 62 -6.89 11.52 -22.23
CA ALA A 62 -6.61 10.10 -22.08
C ALA A 62 -6.10 9.47 -23.38
N ASN A 63 -6.73 9.80 -24.54
CA ASN A 63 -6.28 9.33 -25.85
C ASN A 63 -4.86 9.84 -26.18
N CYS A 64 -4.53 11.09 -25.85
CA CYS A 64 -3.17 11.65 -26.01
C CYS A 64 -2.14 10.89 -25.19
N VAL A 65 -2.43 10.51 -23.96
CA VAL A 65 -1.52 9.74 -23.12
C VAL A 65 -1.33 8.34 -23.67
N ILE A 66 -2.43 7.63 -23.97
CA ILE A 66 -2.36 6.21 -24.35
C ILE A 66 -1.80 5.97 -25.75
N GLN A 67 -1.83 6.95 -26.64
CA GLN A 67 -1.24 6.82 -27.99
C GLN A 67 0.27 6.60 -27.98
N HIS A 68 0.97 6.96 -26.88
CA HIS A 68 2.40 6.69 -26.71
C HIS A 68 2.69 5.20 -26.44
N ASN A 69 1.66 4.41 -26.12
CA ASN A 69 1.80 2.97 -25.93
C ASN A 69 1.72 2.28 -27.30
N THR A 70 2.80 1.62 -27.72
CA THR A 70 2.91 0.95 -29.02
C THR A 70 2.33 -0.46 -29.03
N GLU A 71 2.24 -1.13 -27.88
CA GLU A 71 1.74 -2.49 -27.74
C GLU A 71 0.22 -2.50 -27.47
N ARG A 72 -0.57 -2.08 -28.49
CA ARG A 72 -2.05 -2.01 -28.37
C ARG A 72 -2.74 -2.35 -29.69
N LYS A 73 -4.01 -2.80 -29.61
CA LYS A 73 -4.84 -3.03 -30.81
C LYS A 73 -5.35 -1.71 -31.46
N GLY A 74 -5.09 -0.59 -30.84
CA GLY A 74 -5.45 0.75 -31.32
C GLY A 74 -6.97 0.97 -31.36
N LYS A 75 -7.47 1.72 -30.39
CA LYS A 75 -8.83 2.28 -30.37
C LYS A 75 -8.77 3.75 -30.00
N THR A 76 -9.77 4.52 -30.39
CA THR A 76 -9.91 5.92 -29.99
C THR A 76 -11.25 6.09 -29.29
N LEU A 77 -11.21 6.42 -28.01
CA LEU A 77 -12.42 6.62 -27.23
C LEU A 77 -13.08 7.94 -27.64
N TRP A 78 -14.40 7.90 -27.81
CA TRP A 78 -15.23 9.06 -28.10
C TRP A 78 -16.51 9.05 -27.25
N THR A 79 -17.17 10.19 -27.11
CA THR A 79 -18.39 10.32 -26.30
C THR A 79 -19.41 11.30 -26.93
N LYS A 80 -20.64 11.18 -26.48
CA LYS A 80 -21.73 12.14 -26.75
C LYS A 80 -22.00 13.11 -25.59
N ASN A 81 -21.20 13.03 -24.51
CA ASN A 81 -21.43 13.80 -23.28
C ASN A 81 -20.95 15.27 -23.34
N GLY A 82 -20.70 15.81 -24.53
CA GLY A 82 -20.24 17.19 -24.69
C GLY A 82 -18.78 17.38 -24.32
N GLU A 83 -18.32 18.63 -24.29
CA GLU A 83 -16.92 18.97 -24.03
C GLU A 83 -16.53 18.83 -22.58
N GLY A 84 -17.35 19.32 -21.67
CA GLY A 84 -17.06 19.40 -20.22
C GLY A 84 -15.93 20.36 -19.88
N ASP A 85 -15.50 20.33 -18.64
CA ASP A 85 -14.41 21.15 -18.15
C ASP A 85 -13.06 20.70 -18.69
N LYS A 86 -12.12 21.64 -18.79
CA LYS A 86 -10.75 21.35 -19.21
C LYS A 86 -9.99 20.64 -18.09
N VAL A 87 -9.13 19.72 -18.48
CA VAL A 87 -8.16 19.10 -17.55
C VAL A 87 -7.17 20.19 -17.10
N GLN A 88 -7.03 20.35 -15.80
CA GLN A 88 -6.09 21.29 -15.18
C GLN A 88 -4.82 20.56 -14.76
N VAL A 89 -3.69 21.22 -14.87
CA VAL A 89 -2.39 20.74 -14.38
C VAL A 89 -1.88 21.74 -13.36
N TYR A 90 -1.60 21.24 -12.15
CA TYR A 90 -0.98 21.99 -11.08
C TYR A 90 0.39 21.41 -10.78
N THR A 91 1.40 22.26 -10.65
CA THR A 91 2.75 21.86 -10.25
C THR A 91 2.99 22.36 -8.84
N ALA A 92 2.98 21.43 -7.89
CA ALA A 92 3.24 21.75 -6.49
C ALA A 92 4.73 21.93 -6.22
N GLU A 93 5.08 22.74 -5.22
CA GLU A 93 6.46 22.93 -4.75
C GLU A 93 6.93 21.75 -3.90
N ASN A 94 6.03 21.11 -3.16
CA ASN A 94 6.27 19.97 -2.28
C ASN A 94 4.98 19.21 -2.00
N GLU A 95 5.07 18.10 -1.25
CA GLU A 95 3.91 17.24 -0.95
C GLU A 95 2.84 17.93 -0.09
N GLN A 96 3.22 18.89 0.76
CA GLN A 96 2.27 19.66 1.56
C GLN A 96 1.47 20.64 0.69
N ASP A 97 2.14 21.31 -0.25
CA ASP A 97 1.50 22.20 -1.22
C ASP A 97 0.54 21.42 -2.12
N GLU A 98 0.94 20.22 -2.58
CA GLU A 98 0.05 19.31 -3.32
C GLU A 98 -1.21 18.98 -2.51
N ALA A 99 -1.05 18.56 -1.25
CA ALA A 99 -2.17 18.19 -0.39
C ALA A 99 -3.09 19.38 -0.08
N MET A 100 -2.53 20.57 0.11
CA MET A 100 -3.25 21.82 0.33
C MET A 100 -4.07 22.18 -0.90
N HIS A 101 -3.45 22.18 -2.08
CA HIS A 101 -4.14 22.47 -3.34
C HIS A 101 -5.33 21.53 -3.59
N ILE A 102 -5.14 20.23 -3.37
CA ILE A 102 -6.24 19.25 -3.49
C ILE A 102 -7.39 19.60 -2.53
N ALA A 103 -7.08 19.95 -1.29
CA ALA A 103 -8.08 20.32 -0.30
C ALA A 103 -8.82 21.61 -0.68
N ASP A 104 -8.11 22.59 -1.22
CA ASP A 104 -8.70 23.86 -1.67
C ASP A 104 -9.67 23.67 -2.84
N VAL A 105 -9.30 22.85 -3.83
CA VAL A 105 -10.17 22.47 -4.95
C VAL A 105 -11.44 21.79 -4.46
N ILE A 106 -11.31 20.83 -3.54
CA ILE A 106 -12.47 20.17 -2.91
C ILE A 106 -13.33 21.20 -2.18
N GLY A 107 -12.71 22.06 -1.37
CA GLY A 107 -13.39 23.09 -0.60
C GLY A 107 -14.14 24.11 -1.47
N GLN A 108 -13.59 24.45 -2.63
CA GLN A 108 -14.26 25.33 -3.60
C GLN A 108 -15.50 24.64 -4.18
N HIS A 109 -15.37 23.39 -4.65
CA HIS A 109 -16.49 22.64 -5.21
C HIS A 109 -17.64 22.44 -4.19
N LEU A 110 -17.30 22.22 -2.91
CA LEU A 110 -18.31 22.13 -1.85
C LEU A 110 -19.08 23.45 -1.66
N LYS A 111 -18.41 24.62 -1.77
CA LYS A 111 -19.08 25.94 -1.72
C LYS A 111 -20.01 26.17 -2.90
N GLU A 112 -19.75 25.56 -4.04
CA GLU A 112 -20.55 25.58 -5.25
C GLU A 112 -21.72 24.58 -5.22
N GLY A 113 -21.89 23.83 -4.11
CA GLY A 113 -23.00 22.88 -3.90
C GLY A 113 -22.67 21.43 -4.25
N GLY A 114 -21.40 21.11 -4.53
CA GLY A 114 -20.92 19.73 -4.71
C GLY A 114 -20.85 18.95 -3.41
N HIS A 115 -20.56 17.67 -3.50
CA HIS A 115 -20.46 16.76 -2.35
C HIS A 115 -19.07 16.15 -2.25
N LEU A 116 -18.62 15.78 -1.02
CA LEU A 116 -17.35 15.06 -0.81
C LEU A 116 -17.28 13.75 -1.61
N ALA A 117 -18.41 13.06 -1.76
CA ALA A 117 -18.49 11.81 -2.52
C ALA A 117 -18.23 11.96 -4.03
N ASP A 118 -18.24 13.19 -4.55
CA ASP A 118 -17.97 13.47 -5.96
C ASP A 118 -16.48 13.52 -6.27
N HIS A 119 -15.60 13.42 -5.23
CA HIS A 119 -14.17 13.55 -5.38
C HIS A 119 -13.45 12.22 -5.19
N ALA A 120 -12.41 12.00 -5.99
CA ALA A 120 -11.47 10.91 -5.81
C ALA A 120 -10.05 11.42 -6.06
N VAL A 121 -9.14 11.11 -5.16
CA VAL A 121 -7.71 11.38 -5.30
C VAL A 121 -7.01 10.08 -5.66
N LEU A 122 -6.35 10.06 -6.82
CA LEU A 122 -5.63 8.91 -7.35
C LEU A 122 -4.12 9.18 -7.29
N TYR A 123 -3.36 8.20 -6.84
CA TYR A 123 -1.90 8.30 -6.76
C TYR A 123 -1.23 7.01 -7.24
N ARG A 124 0.00 7.11 -7.69
CA ARG A 124 0.76 5.99 -8.25
C ARG A 124 1.39 5.11 -7.17
N MET A 125 1.87 5.70 -6.10
CA MET A 125 2.58 5.01 -5.02
C MET A 125 1.84 5.21 -3.70
N ASN A 126 1.75 4.15 -2.90
CA ASN A 126 1.10 4.23 -1.60
C ASN A 126 1.73 5.28 -0.65
N ALA A 127 3.02 5.58 -0.81
CA ALA A 127 3.68 6.60 -0.01
C ALA A 127 3.08 8.00 -0.19
N GLN A 128 2.55 8.31 -1.37
CA GLN A 128 1.92 9.61 -1.69
C GLN A 128 0.62 9.85 -0.89
N SER A 129 -0.01 8.79 -0.36
CA SER A 129 -1.23 8.96 0.44
C SER A 129 -0.95 9.61 1.81
N ALA A 130 0.23 9.44 2.38
CA ALA A 130 0.51 9.86 3.76
C ALA A 130 0.46 11.40 3.97
N PRO A 131 1.08 12.24 3.13
CA PRO A 131 0.95 13.70 3.22
C PRO A 131 -0.50 14.17 3.04
N ILE A 132 -1.22 13.60 2.05
CA ILE A 132 -2.62 13.93 1.75
C ILE A 132 -3.52 13.56 2.93
N GLU A 133 -3.40 12.33 3.45
CA GLU A 133 -4.16 11.84 4.61
C GLU A 133 -3.90 12.71 5.86
N SER A 134 -2.64 13.04 6.10
CA SER A 134 -2.24 13.90 7.22
C SER A 134 -2.86 15.30 7.10
N TYR A 135 -2.84 15.88 5.92
CA TYR A 135 -3.44 17.20 5.68
C TYR A 135 -4.97 17.15 5.84
N PHE A 136 -5.66 16.17 5.23
CA PHE A 136 -7.10 16.03 5.32
C PHE A 136 -7.56 15.81 6.77
N THR A 137 -6.82 15.02 7.54
CA THR A 137 -7.12 14.79 8.96
C THR A 137 -7.02 16.08 9.75
N ARG A 138 -5.96 16.88 9.56
CA ARG A 138 -5.78 18.19 10.23
C ARG A 138 -6.84 19.21 9.80
N ALA A 139 -7.20 19.21 8.53
CA ALA A 139 -8.21 20.09 7.96
C ALA A 139 -9.65 19.66 8.27
N GLY A 140 -9.87 18.50 8.93
CA GLY A 140 -11.18 17.96 9.23
C GLY A 140 -11.96 17.49 7.99
N ILE A 141 -11.27 17.13 6.90
CA ILE A 141 -11.90 16.66 5.66
C ILE A 141 -12.15 15.15 5.79
N PRO A 142 -13.42 14.69 5.84
CA PRO A 142 -13.75 13.27 5.87
C PRO A 142 -13.26 12.58 4.60
N HIS A 143 -12.51 11.49 4.77
CA HIS A 143 -11.95 10.75 3.64
C HIS A 143 -11.84 9.26 3.95
N LYS A 144 -11.69 8.44 2.90
CA LYS A 144 -11.49 7.00 3.00
C LYS A 144 -10.40 6.56 2.01
N ILE A 145 -9.41 5.81 2.50
CA ILE A 145 -8.43 5.14 1.65
C ILE A 145 -9.04 3.84 1.14
N VAL A 146 -9.06 3.69 -0.19
CA VAL A 146 -9.59 2.50 -0.87
C VAL A 146 -8.43 1.66 -1.41
N GLY A 147 -8.43 0.37 -1.09
CA GLY A 147 -7.43 -0.57 -1.59
C GLY A 147 -6.04 -0.45 -0.97
N GLY A 148 -5.83 0.45 -0.02
CA GLY A 148 -4.58 0.64 0.73
C GLY A 148 -4.76 0.42 2.23
N GLN A 149 -3.67 0.11 2.92
CA GLN A 149 -3.61 0.25 4.38
C GLN A 149 -3.18 1.69 4.69
N ARG A 150 -3.80 2.29 5.72
CA ARG A 150 -3.32 3.58 6.26
C ARG A 150 -1.83 3.46 6.57
N PHE A 151 -1.08 4.55 6.41
CA PHE A 151 0.36 4.54 6.66
C PHE A 151 0.71 3.90 8.01
N ASN A 152 0.03 4.32 9.07
CA ASN A 152 0.23 3.80 10.43
C ASN A 152 -0.26 2.35 10.64
N ASP A 153 -1.02 1.80 9.69
CA ASP A 153 -1.51 0.41 9.76
C ASP A 153 -0.57 -0.59 9.08
N ARG A 154 0.42 -0.10 8.34
CA ARG A 154 1.43 -0.95 7.70
C ARG A 154 2.24 -1.70 8.73
N LYS A 155 2.57 -2.95 8.40
CA LYS A 155 3.34 -3.83 9.30
C LYS A 155 4.65 -3.17 9.72
N GLU A 156 5.40 -2.67 8.75
CA GLU A 156 6.71 -2.06 8.95
C GLU A 156 6.66 -0.85 9.88
N VAL A 157 5.66 0.01 9.70
CA VAL A 157 5.45 1.18 10.55
C VAL A 157 5.11 0.78 11.98
N LYS A 158 4.21 -0.21 12.15
CA LYS A 158 3.86 -0.77 13.46
C LYS A 158 5.05 -1.44 14.13
N ASP A 159 5.93 -2.08 13.37
CA ASP A 159 7.12 -2.73 13.89
C ASP A 159 8.14 -1.69 14.39
N ILE A 160 8.44 -0.65 13.58
CA ILE A 160 9.32 0.46 13.98
C ILE A 160 8.75 1.18 15.22
N HIS A 161 7.46 1.53 15.19
CA HIS A 161 6.80 2.16 16.33
C HIS A 161 6.88 1.29 17.59
N SER A 162 6.83 -0.05 17.44
CA SER A 162 6.97 -0.97 18.58
C SER A 162 8.39 -0.96 19.15
N TYR A 163 9.43 -0.86 18.31
CA TYR A 163 10.81 -0.66 18.78
C TYR A 163 10.95 0.64 19.57
N MET A 164 10.45 1.75 19.04
CA MET A 164 10.46 3.03 19.75
C MET A 164 9.70 2.95 21.08
N SER A 165 8.55 2.27 21.10
CA SER A 165 7.70 2.13 22.29
C SER A 165 8.39 1.36 23.41
N ILE A 166 9.08 0.24 23.13
CA ILE A 166 9.78 -0.54 24.17
C ILE A 166 11.01 0.19 24.73
N VAL A 167 11.63 1.07 23.93
CA VAL A 167 12.73 1.92 24.40
C VAL A 167 12.22 2.99 25.36
N ALA A 168 11.06 3.59 25.06
CA ALA A 168 10.39 4.56 25.94
C ALA A 168 9.74 3.92 27.18
N ASN A 169 9.22 2.69 27.05
CA ASN A 169 8.61 1.92 28.12
C ASN A 169 9.04 0.45 28.07
N PRO A 170 10.08 0.06 28.83
CA PRO A 170 10.60 -1.31 28.87
C PRO A 170 9.61 -2.39 29.31
N ARG A 171 8.49 -1.99 29.94
CA ARG A 171 7.44 -2.90 30.41
C ARG A 171 6.28 -3.07 29.41
N ASP A 172 6.42 -2.55 28.18
CA ASP A 172 5.42 -2.78 27.13
C ASP A 172 5.60 -4.16 26.47
N ASP A 173 5.20 -5.19 27.18
CA ASP A 173 5.30 -6.58 26.75
C ASP A 173 4.48 -6.86 25.49
N VAL A 174 3.42 -6.11 25.23
CA VAL A 174 2.59 -6.26 24.03
C VAL A 174 3.40 -5.87 22.78
N ARG A 175 4.10 -4.73 22.84
CA ARG A 175 4.97 -4.25 21.77
C ARG A 175 6.21 -5.12 21.62
N LEU A 176 6.77 -5.59 22.73
CA LEU A 176 7.90 -6.51 22.73
C LEU A 176 7.55 -7.82 22.02
N ARG A 177 6.43 -8.46 22.32
CA ARG A 177 5.96 -9.68 21.66
C ARG A 177 5.86 -9.52 20.15
N ARG A 178 5.49 -8.33 19.68
CA ARG A 178 5.36 -8.04 18.26
C ARG A 178 6.72 -8.09 17.54
N ILE A 179 7.78 -7.59 18.15
CA ILE A 179 9.07 -7.33 17.47
C ILE A 179 10.20 -8.28 17.85
N ILE A 180 10.06 -9.07 18.90
CA ILE A 180 11.14 -9.94 19.39
C ILE A 180 11.68 -10.87 18.32
N ASN A 181 10.83 -11.29 17.37
CA ASN A 181 11.20 -12.12 16.22
C ASN A 181 10.99 -11.42 14.86
N GLU A 182 10.90 -10.09 14.82
CA GLU A 182 10.83 -9.27 13.61
C GLU A 182 12.03 -8.29 13.57
N PRO A 183 12.93 -8.45 12.60
CA PRO A 183 13.08 -9.55 11.63
C PRO A 183 13.34 -10.90 12.31
N ALA A 184 13.17 -12.01 11.56
CA ALA A 184 13.27 -13.37 12.11
C ALA A 184 14.62 -13.63 12.83
N ARG A 185 14.56 -14.02 14.11
CA ARG A 185 15.73 -14.26 15.00
C ARG A 185 15.77 -15.68 15.57
N LYS A 186 14.95 -16.60 15.07
CA LYS A 186 14.79 -17.95 15.61
C LYS A 186 14.23 -17.99 17.05
N ILE A 187 13.46 -16.97 17.43
CA ILE A 187 12.71 -16.92 18.68
C ILE A 187 11.27 -17.32 18.38
N GLY A 188 10.93 -18.57 18.63
CA GLY A 188 9.60 -19.11 18.34
C GLY A 188 8.55 -18.73 19.38
N ALA A 189 7.27 -18.94 19.04
CA ALA A 189 6.14 -18.62 19.90
C ALA A 189 6.25 -19.30 21.30
N THR A 190 6.66 -20.55 21.34
CA THR A 190 6.88 -21.28 22.61
C THR A 190 7.89 -20.60 23.52
N THR A 191 8.98 -20.05 22.95
CA THR A 191 9.98 -19.30 23.71
C THR A 191 9.38 -18.00 24.27
N VAL A 192 8.57 -17.31 23.47
CA VAL A 192 7.90 -16.07 23.89
C VAL A 192 6.93 -16.33 25.03
N GLU A 193 6.16 -17.42 24.98
CA GLU A 193 5.26 -17.81 26.07
C GLU A 193 6.04 -18.19 27.35
N LEU A 194 7.16 -18.92 27.24
CA LEU A 194 8.01 -19.23 28.39
C LEU A 194 8.57 -17.96 29.06
N ILE A 195 8.97 -16.96 28.26
CA ILE A 195 9.45 -15.67 28.80
C ILE A 195 8.31 -14.95 29.55
N ALA A 196 7.09 -14.96 28.98
CA ALA A 196 5.94 -14.34 29.61
C ALA A 196 5.54 -15.04 30.93
N ASP A 197 5.56 -16.36 30.96
CA ASP A 197 5.29 -17.13 32.17
C ASP A 197 6.32 -16.83 33.28
N LEU A 198 7.62 -16.77 32.93
CA LEU A 198 8.68 -16.39 33.87
C LEU A 198 8.50 -14.96 34.38
N ALA A 199 8.24 -14.02 33.48
CA ALA A 199 7.97 -12.62 33.83
C ALA A 199 6.78 -12.48 34.81
N GLY A 200 5.70 -13.24 34.55
CA GLY A 200 4.53 -13.29 35.44
C GLY A 200 4.83 -13.91 36.80
N GLN A 201 5.68 -14.95 36.87
CA GLN A 201 6.07 -15.58 38.11
C GLN A 201 6.95 -14.67 38.99
N GLU A 202 7.82 -13.87 38.36
CA GLU A 202 8.74 -12.98 39.06
C GLU A 202 8.20 -11.56 39.26
N GLY A 203 7.05 -11.23 38.63
CA GLY A 203 6.46 -9.88 38.73
C GLY A 203 7.25 -8.79 38.00
N VAL A 204 8.04 -9.18 36.98
CA VAL A 204 8.90 -8.29 36.17
C VAL A 204 8.42 -8.22 34.73
N GLY A 205 9.03 -7.34 33.90
CA GLY A 205 8.76 -7.30 32.48
C GLY A 205 9.44 -8.43 31.70
N MET A 206 8.91 -8.79 30.54
CA MET A 206 9.53 -9.80 29.68
C MET A 206 10.97 -9.42 29.27
N LEU A 207 11.26 -8.12 29.14
CA LEU A 207 12.59 -7.63 28.80
C LEU A 207 13.61 -7.90 29.89
N ASP A 208 13.20 -7.89 31.16
CA ASP A 208 14.06 -8.24 32.31
C ASP A 208 14.46 -9.71 32.25
N ILE A 209 13.52 -10.61 31.89
CA ILE A 209 13.82 -12.03 31.69
C ILE A 209 14.81 -12.22 30.52
N ILE A 210 14.63 -11.47 29.43
CA ILE A 210 15.50 -11.54 28.25
C ILE A 210 16.91 -11.10 28.58
N SER A 211 17.09 -10.07 29.40
CA SER A 211 18.41 -9.55 29.80
C SER A 211 19.25 -10.57 30.57
N HIS A 212 18.58 -11.49 31.27
CA HIS A 212 19.19 -12.55 32.09
C HIS A 212 18.85 -13.96 31.58
N ALA A 213 18.62 -14.10 30.25
CA ALA A 213 18.13 -15.35 29.65
C ALA A 213 19.04 -16.56 29.92
N ASP A 214 20.32 -16.34 30.17
CA ASP A 214 21.32 -17.36 30.53
C ASP A 214 21.11 -17.98 31.93
N GLN A 215 20.39 -17.30 32.83
CA GLN A 215 20.08 -17.79 34.17
C GLN A 215 18.89 -18.76 34.20
N TYR A 216 18.11 -18.83 33.14
CA TYR A 216 16.91 -19.66 33.06
C TYR A 216 17.13 -20.95 32.27
N ALA A 217 17.23 -22.09 32.97
CA ALA A 217 17.43 -23.40 32.33
C ALA A 217 16.39 -23.71 31.24
N LYS A 218 15.15 -23.24 31.42
CA LYS A 218 14.04 -23.40 30.43
C LYS A 218 14.32 -22.65 29.10
N LEU A 219 15.13 -21.61 29.11
CA LEU A 219 15.48 -20.81 27.92
C LEU A 219 16.81 -21.25 27.27
N SER A 220 17.46 -22.30 27.75
CA SER A 220 18.81 -22.75 27.33
C SER A 220 18.99 -22.84 25.80
N ARG A 221 17.96 -23.27 25.06
CA ARG A 221 18.01 -23.40 23.59
C ARG A 221 17.90 -22.05 22.85
N ALA A 222 17.39 -21.02 23.52
CA ALA A 222 17.12 -19.71 22.94
C ALA A 222 18.00 -18.58 23.49
N VAL A 223 18.92 -18.88 24.42
CA VAL A 223 19.80 -17.90 25.09
C VAL A 223 20.49 -16.98 24.08
N MET A 224 21.17 -17.53 23.09
CA MET A 224 21.93 -16.73 22.12
C MET A 224 21.04 -15.79 21.29
N PRO A 225 19.91 -16.23 20.71
CA PRO A 225 18.97 -15.32 20.07
C PRO A 225 18.41 -14.22 20.98
N LEU A 226 18.09 -14.54 22.23
CA LEU A 226 17.55 -13.58 23.20
C LEU A 226 18.61 -12.54 23.61
N LEU A 227 19.83 -12.94 23.91
CA LEU A 227 20.92 -12.01 24.22
C LEU A 227 21.28 -11.10 23.02
N LYS A 228 21.19 -11.62 21.78
CA LYS A 228 21.34 -10.78 20.59
C LYS A 228 20.24 -9.73 20.48
N PHE A 229 18.99 -10.10 20.80
CA PHE A 229 17.90 -9.14 20.86
C PHE A 229 18.13 -8.10 21.94
N TRP A 230 18.56 -8.50 23.12
CA TRP A 230 18.93 -7.61 24.23
C TRP A 230 20.02 -6.60 23.82
N GLN A 231 21.05 -7.02 23.10
CA GLN A 231 22.09 -6.13 22.58
C GLN A 231 21.52 -5.09 21.60
N ILE A 232 20.52 -5.46 20.78
CA ILE A 232 19.84 -4.50 19.89
C ILE A 232 19.10 -3.47 20.72
N TYR A 233 18.36 -3.90 21.73
CA TYR A 233 17.64 -3.02 22.64
C TYR A 233 18.59 -2.04 23.35
N GLN A 234 19.69 -2.51 23.89
CA GLN A 234 20.70 -1.66 24.54
C GLN A 234 21.25 -0.58 23.60
N ARG A 235 21.60 -0.95 22.37
CA ARG A 235 22.07 0.04 21.36
C ARG A 235 21.03 1.10 21.06
N LEU A 236 19.76 0.73 20.97
CA LEU A 236 18.68 1.68 20.78
C LEU A 236 18.53 2.60 21.99
N GLN A 237 18.65 2.08 23.19
CA GLN A 237 18.56 2.87 24.41
C GLN A 237 19.73 3.86 24.52
N ASP A 238 20.96 3.42 24.24
CA ASP A 238 22.16 4.27 24.22
C ASP A 238 22.06 5.39 23.18
N SER A 239 21.37 5.12 22.03
CA SER A 239 21.18 6.11 20.99
C SER A 239 20.19 7.23 21.34
N LEU A 240 19.29 7.02 22.28
CA LEU A 240 18.38 8.10 22.75
C LEU A 240 19.11 9.29 23.36
N GLU A 241 20.24 9.05 24.01
CA GLU A 241 21.01 10.10 24.68
C GLU A 241 21.98 10.81 23.73
N THR A 242 22.32 10.18 22.61
CA THR A 242 23.41 10.60 21.73
C THR A 242 23.00 11.05 20.34
N ARG A 243 21.76 10.78 19.93
CA ARG A 243 21.27 11.03 18.57
C ARG A 243 20.00 11.87 18.54
N THR A 244 19.79 12.55 17.42
CA THR A 244 18.52 13.23 17.11
C THR A 244 17.47 12.20 16.68
N LEU A 245 16.19 12.60 16.62
CA LEU A 245 15.08 11.69 16.28
C LEU A 245 15.19 11.11 14.87
N ASP A 246 15.76 11.86 13.94
CA ASP A 246 15.99 11.46 12.55
C ASP A 246 17.22 10.56 12.37
N GLU A 247 18.14 10.57 13.34
CA GLU A 247 19.32 9.68 13.38
C GLU A 247 19.07 8.38 14.18
N PHE A 248 18.03 8.37 15.02
CA PHE A 248 17.62 7.21 15.81
C PHE A 248 16.92 6.15 14.95
#